data_bcf1a77b5c0853fe897d1a29dcd5be37
#
_entry.id   bcf1a77b5c0853fe897d1a29dcd5be37
#
_cell.length_a   1.000
_cell.length_b   1.000
_cell.length_c   1.000
_cell.angle_alpha   90.00
_cell.angle_beta   90.00
_cell.angle_gamma   90.00
#
_symmetry.space_group_name_H-M   'P 1'
#
loop_
_entity.id
_entity.type
_entity.pdbx_description
1 polymer ?
#
loop_
_entity_poly.entity_id
_entity_poly.type
_entity_poly.pdbx_seq_one_letter_code
_entity_poly.pdbx_strand_id
1 'polypeptide(L)'
;MSQLTESTFHSSNPVTSFNLFYSLSRGQLRPGQCWDKRSFRRKFIWRSLLIPHLTREWMTELAQWPDLDSLLTRQPRLPVRLHRPYLAANFDRKMRLDAVRFHYHVIRQTFLPAEFKALLSNSGLQLAQIKGKDDEIFTVTMMMFPVLDKEGESTILVQNGAGDVLTKITFTFCEYHGKSTLFIGGMQGNSQLPHETTQKATKSCHGIFPKRIVMEAICRLAERLNIENVMAVSNEQHIFRSPRYHDKNKVILSDYNAFWASVGGECDSRGYYHIPRTLARKSEAEIASKKRAEYRRRYQLLDTIHEQLSLMFRH
;
A
#
# COMPACT_ATOMS: atom_id res chain seq x y z
N MET A 1 5.85 -21.69 22.72
CA MET A 1 5.49 -20.55 23.58
C MET A 1 6.75 -19.69 23.72
N SER A 2 6.86 -18.64 22.93
CA SER A 2 8.00 -17.69 23.00
C SER A 2 7.43 -16.37 23.53
N GLN A 3 7.85 -15.99 24.73
CA GLN A 3 7.46 -14.73 25.36
C GLN A 3 8.00 -13.57 24.53
N LEU A 4 7.08 -12.77 24.00
CA LEU A 4 7.38 -11.44 23.45
C LEU A 4 7.71 -10.54 24.65
N THR A 5 8.98 -10.20 24.81
CA THR A 5 9.42 -9.14 25.73
C THR A 5 8.88 -7.82 25.17
N GLU A 6 7.83 -7.32 25.80
CA GLU A 6 7.38 -5.93 25.67
C GLU A 6 8.48 -5.01 26.20
N SER A 7 9.23 -4.38 25.31
CA SER A 7 10.05 -3.24 25.68
C SER A 7 9.19 -1.98 25.62
N THR A 8 8.50 -1.70 26.72
CA THR A 8 7.77 -0.45 26.95
C THR A 8 8.75 0.70 27.07
N PHE A 9 8.77 1.58 26.08
CA PHE A 9 9.46 2.87 26.17
C PHE A 9 8.56 3.84 26.97
N HIS A 10 8.62 3.80 28.29
CA HIS A 10 8.16 4.90 29.14
C HIS A 10 9.32 5.88 29.35
N SER A 11 9.51 6.79 28.41
CA SER A 11 10.36 7.95 28.62
C SER A 11 9.53 9.22 28.48
N SER A 12 9.37 9.95 29.57
CA SER A 12 8.70 11.25 29.66
C SER A 12 9.50 12.40 29.06
N ASN A 13 10.61 12.14 28.37
CA ASN A 13 11.38 13.14 27.65
C ASN A 13 10.98 13.21 26.18
N PRO A 14 10.81 14.42 25.59
CA PRO A 14 10.56 14.55 24.17
C PRO A 14 11.66 13.84 23.39
N VAL A 15 11.25 12.92 22.50
CA VAL A 15 12.19 12.19 21.65
C VAL A 15 12.79 13.19 20.68
N THR A 16 14.08 13.51 20.83
CA THR A 16 14.78 14.35 19.85
C THR A 16 15.25 13.52 18.67
N SER A 17 15.43 14.15 17.53
CA SER A 17 15.98 13.49 16.32
C SER A 17 17.33 12.81 16.60
N PHE A 18 18.17 13.43 17.42
CA PHE A 18 19.46 12.88 17.83
C PHE A 18 19.28 11.63 18.70
N ASN A 19 18.42 11.69 19.71
CA ASN A 19 18.16 10.56 20.61
C ASN A 19 17.56 9.37 19.84
N LEU A 20 16.64 9.61 18.91
CA LEU A 20 16.08 8.58 18.06
C LEU A 20 17.17 7.92 17.19
N PHE A 21 17.97 8.73 16.50
CA PHE A 21 19.07 8.23 15.68
C PHE A 21 20.09 7.43 16.50
N TYR A 22 20.49 7.96 17.66
CA TYR A 22 21.45 7.33 18.56
C TYR A 22 20.92 5.98 19.07
N SER A 23 19.70 5.94 19.57
CA SER A 23 19.06 4.73 20.12
C SER A 23 18.94 3.61 19.07
N LEU A 24 18.56 3.96 17.83
CA LEU A 24 18.54 3.03 16.71
C LEU A 24 19.95 2.53 16.35
N SER A 25 20.92 3.44 16.31
CA SER A 25 22.31 3.14 15.93
C SER A 25 22.98 2.21 16.94
N ARG A 26 22.78 2.46 18.24
CA ARG A 26 23.36 1.66 19.34
C ARG A 26 22.58 0.38 19.62
N GLY A 27 21.36 0.27 19.09
CA GLY A 27 20.48 -0.87 19.32
C GLY A 27 19.81 -0.85 20.69
N GLN A 28 19.64 0.32 21.26
CA GLN A 28 18.78 0.55 22.43
C GLN A 28 17.30 0.46 22.01
N LEU A 29 16.96 1.05 20.84
CA LEU A 29 15.68 0.88 20.18
C LEU A 29 15.83 -0.13 19.03
N ARG A 30 15.03 -1.20 19.07
CA ARG A 30 15.04 -2.29 18.06
C ARG A 30 13.61 -2.58 17.60
N PRO A 31 13.09 -1.82 16.64
CA PRO A 31 11.71 -1.95 16.18
C PRO A 31 11.36 -3.34 15.62
N GLY A 32 12.33 -4.15 15.23
CA GLY A 32 12.13 -5.50 14.73
C GLY A 32 13.44 -6.24 14.48
N GLN A 33 13.39 -7.53 14.19
CA GLN A 33 14.53 -8.44 14.07
C GLN A 33 15.69 -7.95 13.18
N CYS A 34 15.41 -7.11 12.18
CA CYS A 34 16.48 -6.55 11.34
C CYS A 34 17.42 -5.65 12.15
N TRP A 35 16.94 -4.99 13.21
CA TRP A 35 17.70 -4.12 14.07
C TRP A 35 18.58 -4.86 15.12
N ASP A 36 18.33 -6.15 15.35
CA ASP A 36 19.19 -6.98 16.22
C ASP A 36 20.58 -7.14 15.61
N LYS A 37 20.64 -7.18 14.27
CA LYS A 37 21.88 -7.38 13.52
C LYS A 37 22.77 -6.13 13.57
N ARG A 38 23.97 -6.25 14.20
CA ARG A 38 24.98 -5.17 14.22
C ARG A 38 25.33 -4.68 12.79
N SER A 39 25.35 -5.58 11.80
CA SER A 39 25.63 -5.25 10.40
C SER A 39 24.55 -4.33 9.80
N PHE A 40 23.27 -4.50 10.18
CA PHE A 40 22.19 -3.63 9.75
C PHE A 40 22.33 -2.23 10.32
N ARG A 41 22.61 -2.10 11.63
CA ARG A 41 22.82 -0.81 12.29
C ARG A 41 24.05 -0.06 11.76
N ARG A 42 25.17 -0.77 11.49
CA ARG A 42 26.32 -0.17 10.82
C ARG A 42 25.99 0.37 9.43
N LYS A 43 25.20 -0.40 8.63
CA LYS A 43 24.71 0.08 7.33
C LYS A 43 23.76 1.27 7.45
N PHE A 44 22.96 1.34 8.52
CA PHE A 44 22.13 2.50 8.83
C PHE A 44 23.00 3.74 9.04
N ILE A 45 24.00 3.67 9.92
CA ILE A 45 24.93 4.79 10.20
C ILE A 45 25.61 5.25 8.91
N TRP A 46 26.27 4.35 8.18
CA TRP A 46 27.01 4.69 6.97
C TRP A 46 26.14 5.38 5.91
N ARG A 47 24.93 4.86 5.69
CA ARG A 47 24.01 5.43 4.71
C ARG A 47 23.45 6.77 5.16
N SER A 48 23.27 6.96 6.44
CA SER A 48 22.87 8.25 7.02
C SER A 48 23.95 9.31 6.83
N LEU A 49 25.21 8.94 6.99
CA LEU A 49 26.34 9.85 6.74
C LEU A 49 26.48 10.25 5.26
N LEU A 50 26.00 9.42 4.32
CA LEU A 50 25.97 9.76 2.89
C LEU A 50 24.86 10.75 2.52
N ILE A 51 23.87 10.96 3.40
CA ILE A 51 22.73 11.87 3.19
C ILE A 51 22.37 12.58 4.50
N PRO A 52 23.30 13.32 5.14
CA PRO A 52 23.11 13.81 6.50
C PRO A 52 21.91 14.74 6.65
N HIS A 53 21.69 15.64 5.68
CA HIS A 53 20.56 16.57 5.70
C HIS A 53 19.20 15.84 5.65
N LEU A 54 19.02 14.94 4.68
CA LEU A 54 17.78 14.16 4.54
C LEU A 54 17.57 13.23 5.76
N THR A 55 18.65 12.66 6.29
CA THR A 55 18.56 11.84 7.49
C THR A 55 18.12 12.66 8.70
N ARG A 56 18.71 13.85 8.92
CA ARG A 56 18.31 14.75 9.99
C ARG A 56 16.84 15.16 9.85
N GLU A 57 16.45 15.58 8.65
CA GLU A 57 15.07 15.97 8.33
C GLU A 57 14.11 14.82 8.67
N TRP A 58 14.42 13.59 8.20
CA TRP A 58 13.60 12.42 8.45
C TRP A 58 13.54 12.01 9.93
N MET A 59 14.66 12.02 10.64
CA MET A 59 14.68 11.71 12.08
C MET A 59 13.93 12.75 12.90
N THR A 60 13.98 14.03 12.49
CA THR A 60 13.22 15.10 13.16
C THR A 60 11.72 14.90 12.97
N GLU A 61 11.30 14.57 11.77
CA GLU A 61 9.91 14.26 11.46
C GLU A 61 9.40 13.07 12.29
N LEU A 62 10.12 11.95 12.26
CA LEU A 62 9.77 10.74 13.01
C LEU A 62 9.68 11.00 14.51
N ALA A 63 10.62 11.78 15.07
CA ALA A 63 10.66 12.07 16.50
C ALA A 63 9.45 12.89 16.99
N GLN A 64 8.78 13.60 16.10
CA GLN A 64 7.58 14.38 16.41
C GLN A 64 6.28 13.56 16.33
N TRP A 65 6.33 12.32 15.83
CA TRP A 65 5.13 11.52 15.67
C TRP A 65 4.69 10.88 16.98
N PRO A 66 3.45 11.16 17.46
CA PRO A 66 2.98 10.66 18.74
C PRO A 66 2.77 9.14 18.76
N ASP A 67 2.59 8.55 17.59
CA ASP A 67 2.31 7.15 17.33
C ASP A 67 3.55 6.37 16.85
N LEU A 68 4.76 6.95 17.00
CA LEU A 68 6.00 6.40 16.47
C LEU A 68 6.25 4.94 16.89
N ASP A 69 6.03 4.60 18.15
CA ASP A 69 6.29 3.25 18.67
C ASP A 69 5.39 2.20 17.98
N SER A 70 4.11 2.50 17.83
CA SER A 70 3.15 1.66 17.11
C SER A 70 3.54 1.51 15.64
N LEU A 71 3.95 2.60 15.00
CA LEU A 71 4.42 2.62 13.63
C LEU A 71 5.70 1.81 13.44
N LEU A 72 6.68 1.98 14.32
CA LEU A 72 7.94 1.24 14.25
C LEU A 72 7.74 -0.26 14.48
N THR A 73 6.81 -0.63 15.35
CA THR A 73 6.42 -2.03 15.57
C THR A 73 5.85 -2.61 14.28
N ARG A 74 4.99 -1.89 13.59
CA ARG A 74 4.36 -2.34 12.33
C ARG A 74 5.27 -2.19 11.12
N GLN A 75 6.05 -1.10 11.06
CA GLN A 75 6.96 -0.76 9.96
C GLN A 75 8.41 -0.61 10.46
N PRO A 76 9.06 -1.71 10.87
CA PRO A 76 10.38 -1.66 11.55
C PRO A 76 11.50 -1.08 10.68
N ARG A 77 11.27 -0.98 9.37
CA ARG A 77 12.25 -0.40 8.43
C ARG A 77 11.92 1.03 8.02
N LEU A 78 10.93 1.65 8.65
CA LEU A 78 10.55 3.04 8.38
C LEU A 78 11.74 4.02 8.55
N PRO A 79 12.60 3.93 9.60
CA PRO A 79 13.74 4.82 9.72
C PRO A 79 14.77 4.72 8.60
N VAL A 80 14.82 3.60 7.88
CA VAL A 80 15.76 3.37 6.77
C VAL A 80 15.11 3.50 5.39
N ARG A 81 13.91 4.05 5.29
CA ARG A 81 13.17 4.16 4.03
C ARG A 81 13.97 4.89 2.94
N LEU A 82 14.66 5.95 3.31
CA LEU A 82 15.47 6.74 2.39
C LEU A 82 16.73 6.03 1.88
N HIS A 83 17.20 5.01 2.60
CA HIS A 83 18.48 4.35 2.33
C HIS A 83 18.44 3.29 1.22
N ARG A 84 17.27 3.06 0.65
CA ARG A 84 17.07 2.06 -0.39
C ARG A 84 16.04 2.52 -1.41
N PRO A 85 16.05 1.92 -2.60
CA PRO A 85 14.99 2.16 -3.57
C PRO A 85 13.62 1.91 -2.95
N TYR A 86 12.67 2.79 -3.25
CA TYR A 86 11.34 2.80 -2.68
C TYR A 86 10.34 3.33 -3.70
N LEU A 87 9.16 2.75 -3.74
CA LEU A 87 7.99 3.07 -4.55
C LEU A 87 8.21 2.81 -6.05
N ALA A 88 9.17 3.47 -6.67
CA ALA A 88 9.59 3.24 -8.06
C ALA A 88 11.11 3.20 -8.18
N ALA A 89 11.63 2.56 -9.23
CA ALA A 89 13.08 2.39 -9.44
C ALA A 89 13.81 3.73 -9.61
N ASN A 90 13.15 4.71 -10.24
CA ASN A 90 13.68 6.03 -10.55
C ASN A 90 13.31 7.14 -9.53
N PHE A 91 12.66 6.80 -8.40
CA PHE A 91 12.47 7.75 -7.30
C PHE A 91 13.81 8.05 -6.64
N ASP A 92 14.21 9.31 -6.64
CA ASP A 92 15.39 9.79 -5.92
C ASP A 92 15.13 9.85 -4.39
N ARG A 93 16.13 10.25 -3.62
CA ARG A 93 16.06 10.25 -2.16
C ARG A 93 15.12 11.32 -1.61
N LYS A 94 15.05 12.48 -2.27
CA LYS A 94 14.15 13.57 -1.88
C LYS A 94 12.69 13.16 -2.16
N MET A 95 12.41 12.65 -3.35
CA MET A 95 11.09 12.13 -3.71
C MET A 95 10.61 11.04 -2.73
N ARG A 96 11.53 10.17 -2.25
CA ARG A 96 11.19 9.14 -1.24
C ARG A 96 10.80 9.76 0.10
N LEU A 97 11.55 10.76 0.56
CA LEU A 97 11.25 11.47 1.80
C LEU A 97 9.90 12.16 1.72
N ASP A 98 9.69 12.93 0.65
CA ASP A 98 8.45 13.68 0.44
C ASP A 98 7.25 12.76 0.34
N ALA A 99 7.37 11.64 -0.40
CA ALA A 99 6.30 10.65 -0.52
C ALA A 99 5.92 10.02 0.83
N VAL A 100 6.91 9.61 1.63
CA VAL A 100 6.62 9.00 2.94
C VAL A 100 6.00 10.02 3.90
N ARG A 101 6.51 11.25 3.94
CA ARG A 101 5.95 12.34 4.75
C ARG A 101 4.50 12.65 4.37
N PHE A 102 4.26 12.84 3.09
CA PHE A 102 2.92 13.13 2.56
C PHE A 102 1.93 11.99 2.89
N HIS A 103 2.37 10.73 2.74
CA HIS A 103 1.54 9.57 3.06
C HIS A 103 1.03 9.63 4.50
N TYR A 104 1.95 9.75 5.47
CA TYR A 104 1.55 9.75 6.88
C TYR A 104 0.82 11.03 7.29
N HIS A 105 1.05 12.14 6.60
CA HIS A 105 0.27 13.36 6.76
C HIS A 105 -1.19 13.13 6.33
N VAL A 106 -1.43 12.61 5.12
CA VAL A 106 -2.77 12.25 4.64
C VAL A 106 -3.45 11.28 5.59
N ILE A 107 -2.77 10.20 5.99
CA ILE A 107 -3.35 9.21 6.92
C ILE A 107 -3.81 9.86 8.22
N ARG A 108 -2.98 10.71 8.84
CA ARG A 108 -3.34 11.36 10.12
C ARG A 108 -4.43 12.42 10.00
N GLN A 109 -4.54 13.07 8.85
CA GLN A 109 -5.58 14.08 8.63
C GLN A 109 -6.94 13.47 8.31
N THR A 110 -6.97 12.30 7.67
CA THR A 110 -8.19 11.75 7.08
C THR A 110 -8.75 10.54 7.81
N PHE A 111 -7.91 9.80 8.55
CA PHE A 111 -8.36 8.62 9.29
C PHE A 111 -8.54 8.93 10.76
N LEU A 112 -9.64 8.45 11.33
CA LEU A 112 -9.88 8.54 12.77
C LEU A 112 -8.80 7.75 13.56
N PRO A 113 -8.51 8.10 14.82
CA PRO A 113 -7.52 7.38 15.61
C PRO A 113 -7.76 5.85 15.69
N ALA A 114 -9.03 5.43 15.76
CA ALA A 114 -9.40 4.01 15.75
C ALA A 114 -9.10 3.33 14.40
N GLU A 115 -9.35 4.01 13.29
CA GLU A 115 -9.06 3.53 11.94
C GLU A 115 -7.54 3.44 11.71
N PHE A 116 -6.80 4.45 12.14
CA PHE A 116 -5.35 4.42 12.08
C PHE A 116 -4.77 3.26 12.90
N LYS A 117 -5.29 3.01 14.10
CA LYS A 117 -4.92 1.85 14.92
C LYS A 117 -5.25 0.53 14.20
N ALA A 118 -6.40 0.45 13.51
CA ALA A 118 -6.78 -0.71 12.71
C ALA A 118 -5.80 -0.94 11.55
N LEU A 119 -5.35 0.11 10.84
CA LEU A 119 -4.34 0.01 9.77
C LEU A 119 -3.02 -0.61 10.26
N LEU A 120 -2.65 -0.38 11.51
CA LEU A 120 -1.44 -0.93 12.14
C LEU A 120 -1.66 -2.36 12.68
N SER A 121 -2.89 -2.83 12.79
CA SER A 121 -3.21 -4.17 13.30
C SER A 121 -2.96 -5.27 12.26
N ASN A 122 -2.98 -6.52 12.71
CA ASN A 122 -2.88 -7.67 11.81
C ASN A 122 -4.18 -7.93 11.02
N SER A 123 -5.32 -7.50 11.54
CA SER A 123 -6.62 -7.61 10.85
C SER A 123 -6.80 -6.51 9.79
N GLY A 124 -6.11 -5.37 9.94
CA GLY A 124 -6.30 -4.22 9.07
C GLY A 124 -7.61 -3.46 9.32
N LEU A 125 -7.87 -2.46 8.49
CA LEU A 125 -9.11 -1.70 8.43
C LEU A 125 -9.98 -2.26 7.32
N GLN A 126 -11.13 -2.84 7.66
CA GLN A 126 -12.10 -3.30 6.67
C GLN A 126 -12.73 -2.10 5.97
N LEU A 127 -12.50 -1.97 4.66
CA LEU A 127 -13.05 -0.91 3.83
C LEU A 127 -14.44 -1.27 3.28
N ALA A 128 -14.61 -2.53 2.90
CA ALA A 128 -15.88 -3.04 2.39
C ALA A 128 -15.99 -4.55 2.56
N GLN A 129 -17.24 -5.01 2.60
CA GLN A 129 -17.62 -6.42 2.51
C GLN A 129 -18.60 -6.57 1.36
N ILE A 130 -18.31 -7.48 0.44
CA ILE A 130 -19.16 -7.74 -0.73
C ILE A 130 -19.62 -9.18 -0.73
N LYS A 131 -20.85 -9.38 -1.20
CA LYS A 131 -21.49 -10.67 -1.25
C LYS A 131 -21.55 -11.15 -2.70
N GLY A 132 -20.88 -12.25 -2.98
CA GLY A 132 -20.93 -12.92 -4.28
C GLY A 132 -22.13 -13.86 -4.42
N LYS A 133 -22.04 -14.76 -5.38
CA LYS A 133 -23.01 -15.87 -5.54
C LYS A 133 -22.87 -16.82 -4.34
N ASP A 134 -23.97 -17.55 -4.08
CA ASP A 134 -24.04 -18.58 -3.05
C ASP A 134 -23.64 -18.04 -1.64
N ASP A 135 -23.95 -16.74 -1.43
CA ASP A 135 -23.68 -16.02 -0.19
C ASP A 135 -22.20 -15.96 0.20
N GLU A 136 -21.29 -16.25 -0.72
CA GLU A 136 -19.86 -16.15 -0.48
C GLU A 136 -19.45 -14.69 -0.19
N ILE A 137 -18.76 -14.49 0.91
CA ILE A 137 -18.34 -13.17 1.39
C ILE A 137 -16.91 -12.90 0.95
N PHE A 138 -16.68 -11.69 0.42
CA PHE A 138 -15.34 -11.17 0.14
C PHE A 138 -15.13 -9.89 0.93
N THR A 139 -13.95 -9.77 1.53
CA THR A 139 -13.58 -8.59 2.33
C THR A 139 -12.49 -7.80 1.63
N VAL A 140 -12.70 -6.49 1.55
CA VAL A 140 -11.70 -5.52 1.08
C VAL A 140 -11.11 -4.84 2.30
N THR A 141 -9.82 -5.02 2.55
CA THR A 141 -9.14 -4.56 3.76
C THR A 141 -7.93 -3.70 3.42
N MET A 142 -7.75 -2.58 4.10
CA MET A 142 -6.55 -1.75 4.03
C MET A 142 -5.68 -1.99 5.26
N MET A 143 -4.37 -2.10 5.06
CA MET A 143 -3.41 -2.26 6.16
C MET A 143 -2.01 -1.80 5.75
N MET A 144 -1.15 -1.57 6.73
CA MET A 144 0.28 -1.38 6.51
C MET A 144 0.99 -2.73 6.53
N PHE A 145 1.45 -3.21 5.37
CA PHE A 145 1.98 -4.57 5.20
C PHE A 145 3.52 -4.56 5.14
N PRO A 146 4.24 -4.96 6.23
CA PRO A 146 5.69 -4.72 6.37
C PRO A 146 6.56 -5.44 5.34
N VAL A 147 6.08 -6.53 4.72
CA VAL A 147 6.84 -7.26 3.68
C VAL A 147 6.82 -6.55 2.33
N LEU A 148 5.86 -5.67 2.08
CA LEU A 148 5.71 -4.89 0.84
C LEU A 148 6.26 -3.46 0.98
N ASP A 149 7.02 -3.19 2.01
CA ASP A 149 7.59 -1.90 2.41
C ASP A 149 8.47 -1.19 1.37
N LYS A 150 8.74 -1.83 0.25
CA LYS A 150 9.45 -1.25 -0.89
C LYS A 150 8.50 -0.70 -1.95
N GLU A 151 7.32 -1.33 -2.08
CA GLU A 151 6.31 -0.98 -3.07
C GLU A 151 5.35 0.10 -2.56
N GLY A 152 5.35 0.39 -1.25
CA GLY A 152 4.54 1.45 -0.64
C GLY A 152 4.33 1.29 0.86
N GLU A 153 3.59 2.23 1.44
CA GLU A 153 3.30 2.27 2.88
C GLU A 153 2.00 1.54 3.23
N SER A 154 0.99 1.62 2.37
CA SER A 154 -0.33 1.00 2.57
C SER A 154 -0.63 -0.05 1.52
N THR A 155 -1.40 -1.06 1.90
CA THR A 155 -1.82 -2.16 1.02
C THR A 155 -3.32 -2.37 1.16
N ILE A 156 -4.05 -2.41 0.05
CA ILE A 156 -5.41 -2.93 0.01
C ILE A 156 -5.36 -4.37 -0.51
N LEU A 157 -6.10 -5.24 0.14
CA LEU A 157 -6.21 -6.65 -0.23
C LEU A 157 -7.67 -7.09 -0.29
N VAL A 158 -7.92 -8.12 -1.10
CA VAL A 158 -9.21 -8.80 -1.22
C VAL A 158 -9.05 -10.22 -0.72
N GLN A 159 -9.89 -10.62 0.23
CA GLN A 159 -9.91 -11.96 0.82
C GLN A 159 -11.27 -12.62 0.56
N ASN A 160 -11.26 -13.94 0.41
CA ASN A 160 -12.48 -14.74 0.40
C ASN A 160 -12.96 -15.07 1.84
N GLY A 161 -14.10 -15.73 1.97
CA GLY A 161 -14.65 -16.13 3.28
C GLY A 161 -13.79 -17.12 4.08
N ALA A 162 -12.85 -17.81 3.43
CA ALA A 162 -11.87 -18.66 4.10
C ALA A 162 -10.65 -17.88 4.64
N GLY A 163 -10.56 -16.57 4.34
CA GLY A 163 -9.42 -15.73 4.72
C GLY A 163 -8.26 -15.77 3.75
N ASP A 164 -8.39 -16.46 2.60
CA ASP A 164 -7.35 -16.48 1.58
C ASP A 164 -7.23 -15.12 0.90
N VAL A 165 -6.05 -14.56 0.87
CA VAL A 165 -5.75 -13.32 0.13
C VAL A 165 -5.69 -13.62 -1.37
N LEU A 166 -6.67 -13.15 -2.12
CA LEU A 166 -6.77 -13.36 -3.57
C LEU A 166 -5.86 -12.42 -4.37
N THR A 167 -5.79 -11.18 -3.93
CA THR A 167 -4.95 -10.13 -4.55
C THR A 167 -4.67 -9.03 -3.55
N LYS A 168 -3.59 -8.29 -3.80
CA LYS A 168 -3.20 -7.12 -3.02
C LYS A 168 -2.56 -6.06 -3.91
N ILE A 169 -2.78 -4.81 -3.57
CA ILE A 169 -2.21 -3.65 -4.23
C ILE A 169 -1.56 -2.76 -3.18
N THR A 170 -0.32 -2.35 -3.43
CA THR A 170 0.47 -1.56 -2.48
C THR A 170 0.72 -0.18 -3.07
N PHE A 171 0.51 0.86 -2.26
CA PHE A 171 0.55 2.23 -2.71
C PHE A 171 1.06 3.18 -1.61
N THR A 172 1.33 4.41 -2.02
CA THR A 172 1.69 5.52 -1.14
C THR A 172 0.96 6.77 -1.63
N PHE A 173 0.40 7.55 -0.73
CA PHE A 173 -0.01 8.91 -1.04
C PHE A 173 1.25 9.77 -1.17
N CYS A 174 1.38 10.53 -2.22
CA CYS A 174 2.52 11.43 -2.44
C CYS A 174 2.07 12.69 -3.19
N GLU A 175 2.90 13.68 -3.20
CA GLU A 175 2.76 14.78 -4.15
C GLU A 175 3.58 14.47 -5.39
N TYR A 176 2.97 14.58 -6.55
CA TYR A 176 3.64 14.38 -7.84
C TYR A 176 3.32 15.55 -8.77
N HIS A 177 4.33 16.34 -9.12
CA HIS A 177 4.17 17.58 -9.88
C HIS A 177 3.16 18.56 -9.29
N GLY A 178 3.19 18.75 -7.97
CA GLY A 178 2.32 19.66 -7.24
C GLY A 178 0.87 19.16 -7.09
N LYS A 179 0.60 17.90 -7.43
CA LYS A 179 -0.73 17.29 -7.31
C LYS A 179 -0.72 16.14 -6.33
N SER A 180 -1.74 16.10 -5.47
CA SER A 180 -1.96 14.96 -4.58
C SER A 180 -2.19 13.69 -5.40
N THR A 181 -1.44 12.63 -5.11
CA THR A 181 -1.39 11.42 -5.93
C THR A 181 -1.41 10.18 -5.06
N LEU A 182 -2.29 9.23 -5.38
CA LEU A 182 -2.20 7.86 -4.92
C LEU A 182 -1.31 7.10 -5.90
N PHE A 183 -0.08 6.79 -5.48
CA PHE A 183 0.91 6.15 -6.33
C PHE A 183 1.02 4.66 -6.02
N ILE A 184 0.67 3.80 -6.95
CA ILE A 184 0.70 2.34 -6.85
C ILE A 184 2.10 1.85 -7.23
N GLY A 185 2.82 1.29 -6.25
CA GLY A 185 4.16 0.74 -6.47
C GLY A 185 4.19 -0.76 -6.77
N GLY A 186 3.06 -1.47 -6.60
CA GLY A 186 2.96 -2.88 -6.94
C GLY A 186 1.57 -3.48 -6.77
N MET A 187 1.31 -4.54 -7.52
CA MET A 187 0.09 -5.33 -7.42
C MET A 187 0.42 -6.81 -7.59
N GLN A 188 -0.06 -7.63 -6.68
CA GLN A 188 0.28 -9.05 -6.64
C GLN A 188 -0.98 -9.90 -6.49
N GLY A 189 -1.09 -10.94 -7.32
CA GLY A 189 -1.94 -12.09 -7.02
C GLY A 189 -1.26 -12.98 -5.97
N ASN A 190 -1.96 -13.98 -5.48
CA ASN A 190 -1.37 -14.96 -4.59
C ASN A 190 -0.95 -16.22 -5.38
N SER A 191 0.35 -16.32 -5.68
CA SER A 191 0.93 -17.46 -6.40
C SER A 191 0.95 -18.76 -5.58
N GLN A 192 0.67 -18.70 -4.28
CA GLN A 192 0.60 -19.88 -3.42
C GLN A 192 -0.79 -20.53 -3.42
N LEU A 193 -1.82 -19.80 -3.88
CA LEU A 193 -3.16 -20.34 -3.99
C LEU A 193 -3.31 -21.15 -5.27
N PRO A 194 -4.07 -22.27 -5.22
CA PRO A 194 -4.49 -22.98 -6.43
C PRO A 194 -5.19 -22.02 -7.40
N HIS A 195 -4.92 -22.16 -8.68
CA HIS A 195 -5.54 -21.33 -9.72
C HIS A 195 -7.08 -21.38 -9.67
N GLU A 196 -7.62 -22.52 -9.28
CA GLU A 196 -9.06 -22.76 -9.08
C GLU A 196 -9.69 -21.82 -8.04
N THR A 197 -8.95 -21.45 -6.97
CA THR A 197 -9.47 -20.52 -5.95
C THR A 197 -9.77 -19.15 -6.57
N THR A 198 -8.86 -18.63 -7.40
CA THR A 198 -9.08 -17.34 -8.08
C THR A 198 -10.20 -17.45 -9.12
N GLN A 199 -10.30 -18.58 -9.82
CA GLN A 199 -11.39 -18.83 -10.76
C GLN A 199 -12.75 -18.89 -10.07
N LYS A 200 -12.83 -19.63 -8.94
CA LYS A 200 -14.04 -19.73 -8.11
C LYS A 200 -14.48 -18.35 -7.64
N ALA A 201 -13.56 -17.57 -7.05
CA ALA A 201 -13.82 -16.21 -6.61
C ALA A 201 -14.32 -15.32 -7.77
N THR A 202 -13.71 -15.41 -8.94
CA THR A 202 -14.14 -14.67 -10.13
C THR A 202 -15.57 -15.04 -10.54
N LYS A 203 -15.90 -16.33 -10.54
CA LYS A 203 -17.26 -16.81 -10.88
C LYS A 203 -18.26 -16.33 -9.82
N SER A 204 -17.93 -16.41 -8.54
CA SER A 204 -18.75 -15.92 -7.44
C SER A 204 -19.00 -14.41 -7.54
N CYS A 205 -17.99 -13.64 -7.91
CA CYS A 205 -18.10 -12.19 -8.16
C CYS A 205 -18.66 -11.84 -9.55
N HIS A 206 -19.54 -12.66 -10.13
CA HIS A 206 -20.19 -12.41 -11.44
C HIS A 206 -19.22 -12.16 -12.59
N GLY A 207 -18.06 -12.83 -12.59
CA GLY A 207 -17.00 -12.66 -13.58
C GLY A 207 -16.09 -11.46 -13.35
N ILE A 208 -16.13 -10.81 -12.20
CA ILE A 208 -15.16 -9.78 -11.83
C ILE A 208 -13.91 -10.43 -11.24
N PHE A 209 -12.76 -10.16 -11.85
CA PHE A 209 -11.48 -10.60 -11.29
C PHE A 209 -11.16 -9.86 -10.00
N PRO A 210 -10.55 -10.52 -9.00
CA PRO A 210 -10.14 -9.87 -7.75
C PRO A 210 -9.28 -8.61 -7.94
N LYS A 211 -8.42 -8.57 -8.97
CA LYS A 211 -7.64 -7.39 -9.35
C LYS A 211 -8.52 -6.18 -9.71
N ARG A 212 -9.67 -6.39 -10.32
CA ARG A 212 -10.62 -5.31 -10.63
C ARG A 212 -11.30 -4.80 -9.37
N ILE A 213 -11.63 -5.67 -8.43
CA ILE A 213 -12.22 -5.30 -7.14
C ILE A 213 -11.29 -4.37 -6.36
N VAL A 214 -10.00 -4.73 -6.25
CA VAL A 214 -9.04 -3.90 -5.54
C VAL A 214 -8.79 -2.56 -6.24
N MET A 215 -8.86 -2.51 -7.58
CA MET A 215 -8.75 -1.25 -8.34
C MET A 215 -9.94 -0.33 -8.13
N GLU A 216 -11.16 -0.86 -8.08
CA GLU A 216 -12.35 -0.07 -7.72
C GLU A 216 -12.20 0.55 -6.32
N ALA A 217 -11.71 -0.24 -5.35
CA ALA A 217 -11.45 0.27 -4.01
C ALA A 217 -10.39 1.39 -4.00
N ILE A 218 -9.30 1.25 -4.77
CA ILE A 218 -8.25 2.28 -4.92
C ILE A 218 -8.81 3.57 -5.50
N CYS A 219 -9.53 3.48 -6.62
CA CYS A 219 -10.10 4.66 -7.28
C CYS A 219 -11.11 5.36 -6.36
N ARG A 220 -11.95 4.58 -5.66
CA ARG A 220 -12.92 5.14 -4.72
C ARG A 220 -12.28 5.75 -3.49
N LEU A 221 -11.23 5.13 -2.94
CA LEU A 221 -10.45 5.70 -1.85
C LEU A 221 -9.82 7.04 -2.28
N ALA A 222 -9.19 7.10 -3.44
CA ALA A 222 -8.61 8.33 -3.96
C ALA A 222 -9.66 9.44 -4.12
N GLU A 223 -10.83 9.11 -4.64
CA GLU A 223 -11.94 10.06 -4.78
C GLU A 223 -12.42 10.59 -3.42
N ARG A 224 -12.59 9.69 -2.43
CA ARG A 224 -13.08 10.07 -1.10
C ARG A 224 -12.09 10.92 -0.30
N LEU A 225 -10.81 10.70 -0.51
CA LEU A 225 -9.75 11.49 0.11
C LEU A 225 -9.36 12.72 -0.71
N ASN A 226 -10.15 13.09 -1.74
CA ASN A 226 -9.87 14.20 -2.65
C ASN A 226 -8.48 14.16 -3.28
N ILE A 227 -7.94 12.96 -3.50
CA ILE A 227 -6.68 12.77 -4.21
C ILE A 227 -6.89 13.02 -5.70
N GLU A 228 -6.08 13.90 -6.28
CA GLU A 228 -6.27 14.37 -7.67
C GLU A 228 -5.91 13.31 -8.70
N ASN A 229 -4.86 12.53 -8.45
CA ASN A 229 -4.34 11.55 -9.39
C ASN A 229 -4.27 10.14 -8.79
N VAL A 230 -4.50 9.15 -9.64
CA VAL A 230 -4.11 7.76 -9.38
C VAL A 230 -3.04 7.39 -10.40
N MET A 231 -1.87 6.99 -9.93
CA MET A 231 -0.75 6.61 -10.78
C MET A 231 -0.22 5.23 -10.40
N ALA A 232 0.42 4.57 -11.35
CA ALA A 232 0.99 3.24 -11.13
C ALA A 232 2.33 3.06 -11.85
N VAL A 233 3.23 2.27 -11.27
CA VAL A 233 4.49 1.90 -11.92
C VAL A 233 4.24 1.01 -13.14
N SER A 234 5.05 1.19 -14.19
CA SER A 234 5.15 0.21 -15.28
C SER A 234 6.03 -0.98 -14.89
N ASN A 235 6.11 -1.98 -15.75
CA ASN A 235 7.05 -3.09 -15.63
C ASN A 235 8.51 -2.60 -15.53
N GLU A 236 8.85 -1.52 -16.26
CA GLU A 236 10.19 -0.94 -16.36
C GLU A 236 10.57 -0.13 -15.12
N GLN A 237 9.59 0.53 -14.49
CA GLN A 237 9.80 1.37 -13.31
C GLN A 237 9.52 0.65 -11.98
N HIS A 238 9.11 -0.60 -12.04
CA HIS A 238 8.89 -1.37 -10.82
C HIS A 238 10.15 -1.43 -9.96
N ILE A 239 9.99 -1.36 -8.64
CA ILE A 239 11.09 -1.24 -7.68
C ILE A 239 12.16 -2.32 -7.83
N PHE A 240 11.80 -3.53 -8.28
CA PHE A 240 12.75 -4.61 -8.51
C PHE A 240 13.60 -4.44 -9.78
N ARG A 241 13.33 -3.45 -10.63
CA ARG A 241 14.22 -3.05 -11.73
C ARG A 241 15.40 -2.18 -11.26
N SER A 242 15.34 -1.68 -10.03
CA SER A 242 16.49 -0.98 -9.46
C SER A 242 17.73 -1.89 -9.43
N PRO A 243 18.94 -1.38 -9.79
CA PRO A 243 20.19 -2.16 -9.77
C PRO A 243 20.45 -2.88 -8.46
N ARG A 244 19.96 -2.32 -7.36
CA ARG A 244 20.09 -2.94 -6.02
C ARG A 244 19.32 -4.25 -5.87
N TYR A 245 18.33 -4.51 -6.69
CA TYR A 245 17.46 -5.69 -6.64
C TYR A 245 17.58 -6.56 -7.89
N HIS A 246 18.71 -6.47 -8.59
CA HIS A 246 18.94 -7.16 -9.86
C HIS A 246 18.60 -8.67 -9.79
N ASP A 247 18.96 -9.35 -8.69
CA ASP A 247 18.65 -10.77 -8.48
C ASP A 247 17.13 -11.06 -8.38
N LYS A 248 16.32 -10.04 -8.12
CA LYS A 248 14.86 -10.13 -7.99
C LYS A 248 14.10 -9.75 -9.27
N ASN A 249 14.79 -9.33 -10.32
CA ASN A 249 14.15 -8.99 -11.60
C ASN A 249 13.34 -10.15 -12.20
N LYS A 250 13.71 -11.40 -11.88
CA LYS A 250 13.01 -12.61 -12.31
C LYS A 250 11.68 -12.87 -11.56
N VAL A 251 11.39 -12.12 -10.49
CA VAL A 251 10.23 -12.34 -9.61
C VAL A 251 8.99 -11.55 -10.06
N ILE A 252 9.12 -10.64 -11.04
CA ILE A 252 7.97 -9.91 -11.56
C ILE A 252 7.20 -10.84 -12.49
N LEU A 253 6.21 -11.54 -11.93
CA LEU A 253 5.36 -12.49 -12.65
C LEU A 253 4.12 -11.84 -13.28
N SER A 254 3.80 -10.60 -12.91
CA SER A 254 2.61 -9.89 -13.40
C SER A 254 3.01 -8.89 -14.49
N ASP A 255 2.28 -8.91 -15.60
CA ASP A 255 2.37 -7.86 -16.61
C ASP A 255 1.53 -6.66 -16.13
N TYR A 256 2.21 -5.68 -15.56
CA TYR A 256 1.59 -4.45 -15.08
C TYR A 256 1.09 -3.59 -16.23
N ASN A 257 1.87 -3.48 -17.32
CA ASN A 257 1.54 -2.63 -18.45
C ASN A 257 0.21 -3.06 -19.09
N ALA A 258 0.07 -4.36 -19.38
CA ALA A 258 -1.17 -4.89 -19.94
C ALA A 258 -2.37 -4.70 -18.99
N PHE A 259 -2.15 -4.87 -17.67
CA PHE A 259 -3.22 -4.68 -16.71
C PHE A 259 -3.64 -3.21 -16.59
N TRP A 260 -2.69 -2.27 -16.48
CA TRP A 260 -3.01 -0.83 -16.40
C TRP A 260 -3.73 -0.35 -17.67
N ALA A 261 -3.28 -0.76 -18.85
CA ALA A 261 -3.96 -0.45 -20.10
C ALA A 261 -5.40 -1.01 -20.11
N SER A 262 -5.63 -2.22 -19.59
CA SER A 262 -6.95 -2.85 -19.53
C SER A 262 -7.96 -2.10 -18.65
N VAL A 263 -7.49 -1.30 -17.71
CA VAL A 263 -8.33 -0.43 -16.87
C VAL A 263 -8.37 1.02 -17.34
N GLY A 264 -7.85 1.30 -18.54
CA GLY A 264 -7.86 2.63 -19.16
C GLY A 264 -6.69 3.51 -18.74
N GLY A 265 -5.61 2.93 -18.22
CA GLY A 265 -4.40 3.66 -17.85
C GLY A 265 -3.58 4.04 -19.08
N GLU A 266 -3.03 5.25 -19.07
CA GLU A 266 -2.14 5.81 -20.09
C GLU A 266 -0.74 6.01 -19.54
N CYS A 267 0.28 5.52 -20.26
CA CYS A 267 1.67 5.60 -19.84
C CYS A 267 2.27 6.96 -20.22
N ASP A 268 2.90 7.63 -19.25
CA ASP A 268 3.64 8.87 -19.50
C ASP A 268 5.10 8.63 -19.93
N SER A 269 5.81 9.71 -20.27
CA SER A 269 7.20 9.66 -20.72
C SER A 269 8.19 9.19 -19.64
N ARG A 270 7.80 9.16 -18.37
CA ARG A 270 8.62 8.66 -17.25
C ARG A 270 8.38 7.18 -16.96
N GLY A 271 7.45 6.56 -17.68
CA GLY A 271 7.08 5.16 -17.50
C GLY A 271 6.11 4.94 -16.34
N TYR A 272 5.24 5.89 -16.04
CA TYR A 272 4.16 5.75 -15.08
C TYR A 272 2.82 5.75 -15.78
N TYR A 273 1.89 4.93 -15.32
CA TYR A 273 0.53 4.88 -15.81
C TYR A 273 -0.36 5.85 -15.03
N HIS A 274 -1.04 6.73 -15.72
CA HIS A 274 -2.13 7.54 -15.19
C HIS A 274 -3.42 6.76 -15.29
N ILE A 275 -3.99 6.39 -14.15
CA ILE A 275 -5.20 5.57 -14.07
C ILE A 275 -6.42 6.49 -13.96
N PRO A 276 -7.50 6.27 -14.73
CA PRO A 276 -8.73 7.03 -14.58
C PRO A 276 -9.29 6.91 -13.15
N ARG A 277 -9.72 8.00 -12.55
CA ARG A 277 -10.34 8.00 -11.21
C ARG A 277 -11.65 7.21 -11.18
N THR A 278 -12.34 7.13 -12.32
CA THR A 278 -13.54 6.29 -12.53
C THR A 278 -13.23 5.27 -13.61
N LEU A 279 -13.30 4.01 -13.23
CA LEU A 279 -13.03 2.92 -14.18
C LEU A 279 -14.22 2.70 -15.09
N ALA A 280 -13.96 2.59 -16.40
CA ALA A 280 -14.99 2.46 -17.41
C ALA A 280 -15.91 1.24 -17.18
N ARG A 281 -17.20 1.45 -17.37
CA ARG A 281 -18.25 0.42 -17.37
C ARG A 281 -18.90 0.40 -18.75
N LYS A 282 -19.24 -0.79 -19.23
CA LYS A 282 -20.00 -0.94 -20.48
C LYS A 282 -21.44 -0.44 -20.29
N SER A 283 -21.93 0.31 -21.23
CA SER A 283 -23.34 0.69 -21.28
C SER A 283 -24.24 -0.53 -21.58
N GLU A 284 -25.53 -0.46 -21.27
CA GLU A 284 -26.45 -1.57 -21.59
C GLU A 284 -26.52 -1.88 -23.09
N ALA A 285 -26.30 -0.89 -23.97
CA ALA A 285 -26.27 -1.06 -25.42
C ALA A 285 -25.07 -1.92 -25.89
N GLU A 286 -23.94 -1.81 -25.21
CA GLU A 286 -22.73 -2.58 -25.51
C GLU A 286 -22.78 -4.02 -24.96
N ILE A 287 -23.80 -4.33 -24.14
CA ILE A 287 -23.94 -5.64 -23.49
C ILE A 287 -24.99 -6.47 -24.20
N ALA A 288 -24.59 -7.65 -24.71
CA ALA A 288 -25.52 -8.60 -25.31
C ALA A 288 -26.67 -8.93 -24.33
N SER A 289 -27.91 -8.96 -24.82
CA SER A 289 -29.13 -9.09 -24.00
C SER A 289 -29.07 -10.24 -23.00
N LYS A 290 -28.55 -11.41 -23.40
CA LYS A 290 -28.38 -12.60 -22.56
C LYS A 290 -27.39 -12.38 -21.37
N LYS A 291 -26.55 -11.36 -21.44
CA LYS A 291 -25.55 -11.06 -20.38
C LYS A 291 -25.94 -9.86 -19.51
N ARG A 292 -26.98 -9.11 -19.85
CA ARG A 292 -27.35 -7.87 -19.12
C ARG A 292 -27.59 -8.12 -17.62
N ALA A 293 -28.28 -9.19 -17.28
CA ALA A 293 -28.55 -9.54 -15.87
C ALA A 293 -27.24 -9.82 -15.08
N GLU A 294 -26.27 -10.47 -15.70
CA GLU A 294 -24.95 -10.71 -15.08
C GLU A 294 -24.19 -9.41 -14.87
N TYR A 295 -24.19 -8.51 -15.86
CA TYR A 295 -23.53 -7.21 -15.76
C TYR A 295 -24.19 -6.29 -14.71
N ARG A 296 -25.52 -6.30 -14.58
CA ARG A 296 -26.21 -5.57 -13.50
C ARG A 296 -25.73 -6.03 -12.12
N ARG A 297 -25.70 -7.35 -11.87
CA ARG A 297 -25.18 -7.90 -10.58
C ARG A 297 -23.72 -7.54 -10.36
N ARG A 298 -22.91 -7.58 -11.42
CA ARG A 298 -21.50 -7.15 -11.39
C ARG A 298 -21.37 -5.71 -10.95
N TYR A 299 -22.13 -4.80 -11.53
CA TYR A 299 -22.07 -3.39 -11.17
C TYR A 299 -22.64 -3.11 -9.78
N GLN A 300 -23.71 -3.77 -9.38
CA GLN A 300 -24.22 -3.71 -8.01
C GLN A 300 -23.18 -4.10 -6.98
N LEU A 301 -22.39 -5.17 -7.24
CA LEU A 301 -21.30 -5.58 -6.36
C LEU A 301 -20.22 -4.49 -6.25
N LEU A 302 -19.85 -3.83 -7.35
CA LEU A 302 -18.89 -2.73 -7.34
C LEU A 302 -19.48 -1.48 -6.65
N ASP A 303 -20.77 -1.20 -6.83
CA ASP A 303 -21.46 -0.08 -6.19
C ASP A 303 -21.50 -0.25 -4.67
N THR A 304 -21.65 -1.49 -4.16
CA THR A 304 -21.55 -1.79 -2.74
C THR A 304 -20.20 -1.36 -2.14
N ILE A 305 -19.10 -1.52 -2.88
CA ILE A 305 -17.78 -1.04 -2.43
C ILE A 305 -17.79 0.48 -2.34
N HIS A 306 -18.33 1.15 -3.36
CA HIS A 306 -18.43 2.62 -3.40
C HIS A 306 -19.26 3.19 -2.26
N GLU A 307 -20.41 2.55 -1.96
CA GLU A 307 -21.31 2.95 -0.88
C GLU A 307 -20.63 2.84 0.49
N GLN A 308 -20.01 1.68 0.78
CA GLN A 308 -19.36 1.44 2.08
C GLN A 308 -18.18 2.39 2.31
N LEU A 309 -17.31 2.60 1.31
CA LEU A 309 -16.24 3.59 1.40
C LEU A 309 -16.78 5.01 1.57
N SER A 310 -17.92 5.32 0.94
CA SER A 310 -18.58 6.62 1.07
C SER A 310 -19.13 6.87 2.46
N LEU A 311 -19.56 5.81 3.15
CA LEU A 311 -20.03 5.90 4.53
C LEU A 311 -18.88 6.08 5.52
N MET A 312 -17.74 5.42 5.28
CA MET A 312 -16.56 5.48 6.15
C MET A 312 -15.94 6.89 6.20
N PHE A 313 -15.80 7.56 5.06
CA PHE A 313 -15.17 8.88 4.96
C PHE A 313 -16.19 10.02 4.81
N ARG A 314 -17.22 10.05 5.65
CA ARG A 314 -18.24 11.11 5.68
C ARG A 314 -17.90 12.30 6.57
N HIS A 315 -16.71 12.34 7.13
CA HIS A 315 -16.28 13.36 8.12
C HIS A 315 -15.86 14.65 7.45
#